data_67f04d10ddd47928e4eb24b7bab5283a
#
_entry.id   67f04d10ddd47928e4eb24b7bab5283a
#
_cell.length_a   1.000
_cell.length_b   1.000
_cell.length_c   1.000
_cell.angle_alpha   90.00
_cell.angle_beta   90.00
_cell.angle_gamma   90.00
#
_symmetry.space_group_name_H-M   'P 1'
#
loop_
_entity.id
_entity.type
_entity.pdbx_description
1 polymer ?
#
loop_
_entity_poly.entity_id
_entity_poly.type
_entity_poly.pdbx_seq_one_letter_code
_entity_poly.pdbx_strand_id
1 'polypeptide(L)'
;MDVKKVLYITYDGLTDPLGQSQILPYLIGLSQYGYRFTILSFEKKDRFQNEKAIIDQLTAESNIDWVPLTFTTRPPLLSKFYDAVRMKRSAVALYRKEGFDMVHCRSYVAADAGLYLKKKFGIKFFFDMRGFWADEKKDGTWNVKNPLFNLVYKYYKTKEAEYLGHADYIISLTEAGKKEMSTWASFQENVPVSVIPCCADMQHFSLTNNEQKKKARENLEIKNAQLVLSYLGSVGTWYMLEEMLLFFKEVKKKYPDAKFLFITHTPRQMIDQHIAQLNLEPKDFIITQAARKEVPGLIKASDINISFIKPVYSKISSSPTKLGEVLSMGIPVIVNVGVGDVEETVNNANAGYVLHDFKEEDFKNAVDAIPSLLQKQPADIRKAVENVYSLERGIQLYRKSYQQIFS
;
A
#
# COMPACT_ATOMS: atom_id res chain seq x y z
N MET A 1 -24.33 6.67 22.24
CA MET A 1 -24.39 7.05 20.81
C MET A 1 -25.03 5.90 20.07
N ASP A 2 -25.93 6.19 19.13
CA ASP A 2 -26.50 5.12 18.30
C ASP A 2 -25.41 4.50 17.43
N VAL A 3 -25.40 3.17 17.36
CA VAL A 3 -24.44 2.41 16.53
C VAL A 3 -24.68 2.75 15.06
N LYS A 4 -23.65 3.22 14.35
CA LYS A 4 -23.72 3.55 12.93
C LYS A 4 -23.38 2.32 12.09
N LYS A 5 -24.26 1.95 11.20
CA LYS A 5 -24.07 0.81 10.28
C LYS A 5 -23.38 1.26 9.01
N VAL A 6 -22.24 0.63 8.70
CA VAL A 6 -21.41 0.95 7.54
C VAL A 6 -21.30 -0.26 6.61
N LEU A 7 -21.71 -0.09 5.36
CA LEU A 7 -21.39 -1.06 4.31
C LEU A 7 -20.02 -0.71 3.73
N TYR A 8 -19.03 -1.53 4.02
CA TYR A 8 -17.69 -1.40 3.44
C TYR A 8 -17.56 -2.27 2.19
N ILE A 9 -17.25 -1.66 1.06
CA ILE A 9 -17.14 -2.35 -0.23
C ILE A 9 -15.69 -2.27 -0.73
N THR A 10 -15.12 -3.43 -1.07
CA THR A 10 -13.78 -3.54 -1.63
C THR A 10 -13.71 -4.59 -2.73
N TYR A 11 -12.91 -4.33 -3.77
CA TYR A 11 -12.58 -5.33 -4.78
C TYR A 11 -11.33 -6.13 -4.41
N ASP A 12 -10.58 -5.66 -3.43
CA ASP A 12 -9.49 -6.40 -2.79
C ASP A 12 -10.06 -7.41 -1.80
N GLY A 13 -9.54 -8.63 -1.80
CA GLY A 13 -9.94 -9.66 -0.84
C GLY A 13 -9.37 -9.41 0.56
N LEU A 14 -10.11 -9.76 1.60
CA LEU A 14 -9.60 -9.75 2.97
C LEU A 14 -8.52 -10.81 3.17
N THR A 15 -8.56 -11.90 2.39
CA THR A 15 -7.54 -12.96 2.38
C THR A 15 -6.27 -12.58 1.62
N ASP A 16 -6.26 -11.46 0.88
CA ASP A 16 -5.06 -10.91 0.26
C ASP A 16 -4.19 -10.18 1.30
N PRO A 17 -2.84 -10.11 1.14
CA PRO A 17 -1.95 -9.36 2.05
C PRO A 17 -2.37 -7.91 2.25
N LEU A 18 -2.92 -7.28 1.20
CA LEU A 18 -3.42 -5.91 1.26
C LEU A 18 -4.69 -5.82 2.13
N GLY A 19 -5.60 -6.80 2.04
CA GLY A 19 -6.78 -6.89 2.90
C GLY A 19 -6.42 -7.02 4.37
N GLN A 20 -5.46 -7.90 4.67
CA GLN A 20 -4.96 -8.14 6.01
C GLN A 20 -4.18 -6.97 6.62
N SER A 21 -3.56 -6.13 5.79
CA SER A 21 -2.74 -5.00 6.28
C SER A 21 -3.42 -3.65 6.20
N GLN A 22 -4.27 -3.42 5.19
CA GLN A 22 -4.78 -2.10 4.85
C GLN A 22 -6.31 -1.99 4.87
N ILE A 23 -7.02 -3.05 5.26
CA ILE A 23 -8.48 -3.05 5.40
C ILE A 23 -8.87 -3.52 6.80
N LEU A 24 -8.65 -4.79 7.09
CA LEU A 24 -9.15 -5.42 8.30
C LEU A 24 -8.70 -4.75 9.60
N PRO A 25 -7.41 -4.38 9.81
CA PRO A 25 -6.98 -3.74 11.04
C PRO A 25 -7.65 -2.39 11.31
N TYR A 26 -7.90 -1.61 10.26
CA TYR A 26 -8.60 -0.33 10.40
C TYR A 26 -10.06 -0.52 10.81
N LEU A 27 -10.76 -1.49 10.20
CA LEU A 27 -12.18 -1.73 10.50
C LEU A 27 -12.36 -2.35 11.88
N ILE A 28 -11.45 -3.24 12.30
CA ILE A 28 -11.39 -3.74 13.68
C ILE A 28 -11.20 -2.60 14.67
N GLY A 29 -10.25 -1.69 14.40
CA GLY A 29 -10.04 -0.54 15.27
C GLY A 29 -11.24 0.39 15.30
N LEU A 30 -11.89 0.65 14.17
CA LEU A 30 -13.07 1.51 14.08
C LEU A 30 -14.31 0.90 14.74
N SER A 31 -14.46 -0.43 14.71
CA SER A 31 -15.62 -1.10 15.36
C SER A 31 -15.71 -0.82 16.87
N GLN A 32 -14.57 -0.54 17.51
CA GLN A 32 -14.51 -0.18 18.93
C GLN A 32 -15.11 1.20 19.25
N TYR A 33 -15.43 2.01 18.21
CA TYR A 33 -15.95 3.38 18.36
C TYR A 33 -17.42 3.51 17.97
N GLY A 34 -18.20 2.41 18.02
CA GLY A 34 -19.63 2.43 17.76
C GLY A 34 -20.01 2.36 16.26
N TYR A 35 -19.10 1.86 15.42
CA TYR A 35 -19.37 1.54 14.02
C TYR A 35 -19.53 0.03 13.84
N ARG A 36 -20.65 -0.39 13.25
CA ARG A 36 -20.88 -1.78 12.86
C ARG A 36 -20.66 -1.94 11.36
N PHE A 37 -19.75 -2.83 10.98
CA PHE A 37 -19.39 -3.05 9.59
C PHE A 37 -20.03 -4.30 9.03
N THR A 38 -20.52 -4.20 7.79
CA THR A 38 -20.71 -5.33 6.88
C THR A 38 -19.72 -5.16 5.72
N ILE A 39 -18.80 -6.10 5.54
CA ILE A 39 -17.75 -6.03 4.52
C ILE A 39 -18.14 -6.88 3.33
N LEU A 40 -18.29 -6.25 2.15
CA LEU A 40 -18.46 -6.91 0.87
C LEU A 40 -17.12 -6.91 0.12
N SER A 41 -16.51 -8.08 -0.03
CA SER A 41 -15.18 -8.24 -0.65
C SER A 41 -15.16 -9.29 -1.75
N PHE A 42 -14.08 -9.28 -2.58
CA PHE A 42 -13.87 -10.27 -3.64
C PHE A 42 -12.63 -11.11 -3.36
N GLU A 43 -12.83 -12.40 -3.13
CA GLU A 43 -11.80 -13.31 -2.67
C GLU A 43 -11.26 -14.19 -3.81
N LYS A 44 -9.94 -14.30 -3.89
CA LYS A 44 -9.27 -15.24 -4.79
C LYS A 44 -9.37 -16.65 -4.20
N LYS A 45 -9.81 -17.61 -5.01
CA LYS A 45 -10.14 -18.97 -4.58
C LYS A 45 -9.06 -19.63 -3.72
N ASP A 46 -7.81 -19.59 -4.17
CA ASP A 46 -6.70 -20.27 -3.49
C ASP A 46 -6.40 -19.65 -2.11
N ARG A 47 -6.40 -18.31 -2.04
CA ARG A 47 -6.19 -17.59 -0.77
C ARG A 47 -7.36 -17.76 0.18
N PHE A 48 -8.57 -17.70 -0.35
CA PHE A 48 -9.78 -17.91 0.43
C PHE A 48 -9.80 -19.28 1.12
N GLN A 49 -9.38 -20.33 0.42
CA GLN A 49 -9.30 -21.67 1.02
C GLN A 49 -8.32 -21.75 2.20
N ASN A 50 -7.20 -21.04 2.11
CA ASN A 50 -6.14 -21.08 3.12
C ASN A 50 -6.38 -20.14 4.31
N GLU A 51 -6.96 -18.97 4.06
CA GLU A 51 -7.02 -17.87 5.06
C GLU A 51 -8.43 -17.63 5.63
N LYS A 52 -9.47 -18.26 5.06
CA LYS A 52 -10.87 -18.01 5.43
C LYS A 52 -11.11 -18.15 6.93
N ALA A 53 -10.64 -19.24 7.54
CA ALA A 53 -10.87 -19.51 8.93
C ALA A 53 -10.30 -18.41 9.86
N ILE A 54 -9.12 -17.87 9.51
CA ILE A 54 -8.48 -16.78 10.25
C ILE A 54 -9.30 -15.49 10.11
N ILE A 55 -9.74 -15.18 8.91
CA ILE A 55 -10.54 -13.97 8.66
C ILE A 55 -11.91 -14.08 9.33
N ASP A 56 -12.59 -15.22 9.25
CA ASP A 56 -13.86 -15.48 9.96
C ASP A 56 -13.71 -15.25 11.47
N GLN A 57 -12.64 -15.75 12.08
CA GLN A 57 -12.39 -15.56 13.50
C GLN A 57 -12.21 -14.07 13.83
N LEU A 58 -11.31 -13.37 13.11
CA LEU A 58 -11.01 -11.95 13.37
C LEU A 58 -12.23 -11.05 13.19
N THR A 59 -13.06 -11.32 12.18
CA THR A 59 -14.29 -10.55 11.94
C THR A 59 -15.34 -10.84 13.00
N ALA A 60 -15.53 -12.10 13.41
CA ALA A 60 -16.46 -12.50 14.46
C ALA A 60 -16.09 -11.88 15.82
N GLU A 61 -14.81 -11.93 16.22
CA GLU A 61 -14.31 -11.32 17.44
C GLU A 61 -14.52 -9.79 17.50
N SER A 62 -14.58 -9.16 16.32
CA SER A 62 -14.76 -7.71 16.17
C SER A 62 -16.20 -7.28 15.86
N ASN A 63 -17.16 -8.22 15.88
CA ASN A 63 -18.57 -8.01 15.53
C ASN A 63 -18.73 -7.36 14.13
N ILE A 64 -17.96 -7.85 13.17
CA ILE A 64 -17.96 -7.45 11.76
C ILE A 64 -18.60 -8.57 10.94
N ASP A 65 -19.61 -8.23 10.14
CA ASP A 65 -20.24 -9.17 9.21
C ASP A 65 -19.43 -9.22 7.91
N TRP A 66 -18.99 -10.41 7.49
CA TRP A 66 -18.22 -10.57 6.25
C TRP A 66 -19.00 -11.32 5.16
N VAL A 67 -19.08 -10.70 3.99
CA VAL A 67 -19.81 -11.22 2.81
C VAL A 67 -18.81 -11.37 1.65
N PRO A 68 -18.08 -12.51 1.57
CA PRO A 68 -17.12 -12.76 0.50
C PRO A 68 -17.81 -13.17 -0.80
N LEU A 69 -17.40 -12.54 -1.90
CA LEU A 69 -17.74 -12.95 -3.26
C LEU A 69 -16.50 -13.54 -3.93
N THR A 70 -16.69 -14.55 -4.78
CA THR A 70 -15.57 -15.12 -5.53
C THR A 70 -15.10 -14.19 -6.64
N PHE A 71 -13.83 -13.89 -6.68
CA PHE A 71 -13.17 -13.11 -7.72
C PHE A 71 -13.13 -13.90 -9.04
N THR A 72 -13.58 -13.27 -10.15
CA THR A 72 -13.63 -13.90 -11.46
C THR A 72 -12.39 -13.52 -12.28
N THR A 73 -11.69 -14.53 -12.82
CA THR A 73 -10.42 -14.33 -13.54
C THR A 73 -10.55 -14.33 -15.07
N ARG A 74 -11.51 -15.07 -15.64
CA ARG A 74 -11.66 -15.28 -17.09
C ARG A 74 -13.10 -15.09 -17.56
N PRO A 75 -13.28 -14.58 -18.80
CA PRO A 75 -12.25 -13.97 -19.68
C PRO A 75 -11.83 -12.58 -19.17
N PRO A 76 -10.63 -12.10 -19.55
CA PRO A 76 -10.17 -10.76 -19.18
C PRO A 76 -11.17 -9.68 -19.61
N LEU A 77 -11.25 -8.56 -18.89
CA LEU A 77 -12.21 -7.45 -19.03
C LEU A 77 -13.66 -7.84 -18.74
N LEU A 78 -14.23 -8.86 -19.40
CA LEU A 78 -15.62 -9.28 -19.15
C LEU A 78 -15.82 -9.78 -17.72
N SER A 79 -14.84 -10.47 -17.15
CA SER A 79 -14.85 -10.89 -15.74
C SER A 79 -14.95 -9.69 -14.81
N LYS A 80 -14.25 -8.59 -15.10
CA LYS A 80 -14.27 -7.37 -14.27
C LYS A 80 -15.62 -6.66 -14.33
N PHE A 81 -16.21 -6.61 -15.52
CA PHE A 81 -17.57 -6.09 -15.68
C PHE A 81 -18.60 -6.95 -14.95
N TYR A 82 -18.49 -8.27 -15.08
CA TYR A 82 -19.35 -9.22 -14.38
C TYR A 82 -19.25 -9.05 -12.85
N ASP A 83 -18.04 -8.96 -12.32
CA ASP A 83 -17.80 -8.74 -10.88
C ASP A 83 -18.36 -7.38 -10.42
N ALA A 84 -18.22 -6.32 -11.21
CA ALA A 84 -18.79 -5.01 -10.90
C ALA A 84 -20.32 -5.05 -10.82
N VAL A 85 -20.98 -5.79 -11.74
CA VAL A 85 -22.43 -5.99 -11.69
C VAL A 85 -22.86 -6.81 -10.46
N ARG A 86 -22.12 -7.88 -10.13
CA ARG A 86 -22.37 -8.69 -8.92
C ARG A 86 -22.19 -7.84 -7.65
N MET A 87 -21.12 -7.07 -7.57
CA MET A 87 -20.87 -6.15 -6.45
C MET A 87 -22.05 -5.22 -6.22
N LYS A 88 -22.50 -4.56 -7.28
CA LYS A 88 -23.65 -3.64 -7.22
C LYS A 88 -24.92 -4.35 -6.77
N ARG A 89 -25.24 -5.53 -7.35
CA ARG A 89 -26.42 -6.32 -6.96
C ARG A 89 -26.36 -6.74 -5.50
N SER A 90 -25.22 -7.26 -5.04
CA SER A 90 -25.02 -7.68 -3.65
C SER A 90 -25.12 -6.49 -2.69
N ALA A 91 -24.52 -5.34 -3.02
CA ALA A 91 -24.61 -4.14 -2.22
C ALA A 91 -26.05 -3.64 -2.06
N VAL A 92 -26.85 -3.68 -3.15
CA VAL A 92 -28.28 -3.32 -3.10
C VAL A 92 -29.08 -4.32 -2.27
N ALA A 93 -28.81 -5.61 -2.38
CA ALA A 93 -29.50 -6.65 -1.60
C ALA A 93 -29.21 -6.49 -0.11
N LEU A 94 -27.95 -6.25 0.26
CA LEU A 94 -27.53 -5.99 1.63
C LEU A 94 -28.18 -4.71 2.18
N TYR A 95 -28.16 -3.63 1.41
CA TYR A 95 -28.82 -2.37 1.82
C TYR A 95 -30.31 -2.56 2.11
N ARG A 96 -31.03 -3.30 1.24
CA ARG A 96 -32.47 -3.55 1.41
C ARG A 96 -32.78 -4.43 2.63
N LYS A 97 -31.85 -5.35 2.96
CA LYS A 97 -32.03 -6.29 4.08
C LYS A 97 -31.74 -5.63 5.43
N GLU A 98 -30.68 -4.82 5.52
CA GLU A 98 -30.13 -4.40 6.81
C GLU A 98 -30.25 -2.89 7.06
N GLY A 99 -30.31 -2.09 5.99
CA GLY A 99 -30.20 -0.64 6.07
C GLY A 99 -28.84 -0.20 6.58
N PHE A 100 -28.20 0.74 5.89
CA PHE A 100 -26.90 1.30 6.29
C PHE A 100 -26.98 2.82 6.33
N ASP A 101 -26.25 3.44 7.28
CA ASP A 101 -26.12 4.88 7.38
C ASP A 101 -25.11 5.44 6.35
N MET A 102 -24.10 4.63 6.00
CA MET A 102 -23.04 5.01 5.10
C MET A 102 -22.54 3.81 4.27
N VAL A 103 -22.14 4.08 3.03
CA VAL A 103 -21.31 3.17 2.23
C VAL A 103 -19.90 3.71 2.13
N HIS A 104 -18.92 2.94 2.59
CA HIS A 104 -17.49 3.22 2.46
C HIS A 104 -16.94 2.37 1.30
N CYS A 105 -16.49 3.03 0.25
CA CYS A 105 -16.00 2.39 -0.97
C CYS A 105 -14.50 2.56 -1.10
N ARG A 106 -13.78 1.42 -1.09
CA ARG A 106 -12.36 1.38 -1.33
C ARG A 106 -12.06 1.28 -2.82
N SER A 107 -11.46 2.32 -3.37
CA SER A 107 -11.06 2.43 -4.77
C SER A 107 -12.25 2.48 -5.75
N TYR A 108 -11.96 2.60 -7.04
CA TYR A 108 -12.90 2.95 -8.11
C TYR A 108 -13.97 1.89 -8.38
N VAL A 109 -13.59 0.61 -8.36
CA VAL A 109 -14.56 -0.47 -8.66
C VAL A 109 -15.66 -0.54 -7.60
N ALA A 110 -15.29 -0.35 -6.33
CA ALA A 110 -16.24 -0.27 -5.23
C ALA A 110 -17.07 1.02 -5.28
N ALA A 111 -16.46 2.13 -5.69
CA ALA A 111 -17.12 3.42 -5.77
C ALA A 111 -18.30 3.45 -6.75
N ASP A 112 -18.31 2.64 -7.83
CA ASP A 112 -19.46 2.54 -8.74
C ASP A 112 -20.71 1.97 -8.04
N ALA A 113 -20.53 0.99 -7.15
CA ALA A 113 -21.62 0.47 -6.33
C ALA A 113 -22.08 1.50 -5.28
N GLY A 114 -21.13 2.21 -4.63
CA GLY A 114 -21.45 3.26 -3.67
C GLY A 114 -22.19 4.44 -4.28
N LEU A 115 -21.74 4.92 -5.43
CA LEU A 115 -22.42 5.97 -6.19
C LEU A 115 -23.87 5.57 -6.57
N TYR A 116 -24.06 4.31 -6.97
CA TYR A 116 -25.39 3.80 -7.27
C TYR A 116 -26.29 3.80 -6.03
N LEU A 117 -25.80 3.36 -4.87
CA LEU A 117 -26.54 3.40 -3.61
C LEU A 117 -26.85 4.85 -3.19
N LYS A 118 -25.89 5.77 -3.32
CA LYS A 118 -26.08 7.20 -3.08
C LYS A 118 -27.20 7.79 -3.93
N LYS A 119 -27.13 7.58 -5.26
CA LYS A 119 -28.14 8.11 -6.20
C LYS A 119 -29.53 7.52 -5.98
N LYS A 120 -29.61 6.23 -5.60
CA LYS A 120 -30.89 5.52 -5.48
C LYS A 120 -31.55 5.65 -4.11
N PHE A 121 -30.79 5.67 -3.04
CA PHE A 121 -31.29 5.58 -1.67
C PHE A 121 -30.88 6.78 -0.80
N GLY A 122 -30.06 7.70 -1.29
CA GLY A 122 -29.61 8.87 -0.56
C GLY A 122 -28.62 8.60 0.57
N ILE A 123 -28.08 7.37 0.67
CA ILE A 123 -27.09 6.98 1.69
C ILE A 123 -25.82 7.85 1.61
N LYS A 124 -25.16 8.09 2.72
CA LYS A 124 -23.86 8.76 2.75
C LYS A 124 -22.82 7.95 1.97
N PHE A 125 -22.07 8.60 1.06
CA PHE A 125 -21.06 7.98 0.21
C PHE A 125 -19.66 8.45 0.61
N PHE A 126 -18.89 7.57 1.22
CA PHE A 126 -17.50 7.77 1.60
C PHE A 126 -16.59 7.15 0.55
N PHE A 127 -15.84 7.99 -0.18
CA PHE A 127 -14.94 7.57 -1.24
C PHE A 127 -13.49 7.50 -0.75
N ASP A 128 -13.02 6.33 -0.39
CA ASP A 128 -11.61 6.04 -0.12
C ASP A 128 -10.88 5.78 -1.44
N MET A 129 -10.36 6.83 -2.05
CA MET A 129 -9.87 6.82 -3.44
C MET A 129 -8.66 5.89 -3.65
N ARG A 130 -7.77 5.75 -2.67
CA ARG A 130 -6.59 4.87 -2.72
C ARG A 130 -5.64 5.14 -3.88
N GLY A 131 -5.57 6.38 -4.33
CA GLY A 131 -4.70 6.83 -5.42
C GLY A 131 -5.41 6.98 -6.76
N PHE A 132 -4.68 7.42 -7.78
CA PHE A 132 -5.17 7.67 -9.13
C PHE A 132 -5.23 6.37 -9.94
N TRP A 133 -6.18 5.52 -9.58
CA TRP A 133 -6.23 4.13 -10.07
C TRP A 133 -6.30 4.02 -11.59
N ALA A 134 -7.08 4.87 -12.27
CA ALA A 134 -7.20 4.86 -13.74
C ALA A 134 -5.85 5.24 -14.40
N ASP A 135 -5.17 6.26 -13.85
CA ASP A 135 -3.85 6.70 -14.32
C ASP A 135 -2.79 5.64 -14.01
N GLU A 136 -2.86 4.97 -12.86
CA GLU A 136 -1.98 3.85 -12.54
C GLU A 136 -2.09 2.71 -13.56
N LYS A 137 -3.31 2.38 -13.98
CA LYS A 137 -3.52 1.38 -15.04
C LYS A 137 -2.96 1.83 -16.38
N LYS A 138 -3.14 3.11 -16.74
CA LYS A 138 -2.57 3.70 -17.93
C LYS A 138 -1.04 3.68 -17.92
N ASP A 139 -0.44 4.07 -16.80
CA ASP A 139 1.02 4.15 -16.68
C ASP A 139 1.69 2.76 -16.65
N GLY A 140 0.97 1.70 -16.21
CA GLY A 140 1.55 0.37 -15.98
C GLY A 140 1.06 -0.75 -16.88
N THR A 141 -0.23 -0.91 -17.04
CA THR A 141 -0.79 -2.13 -17.64
C THR A 141 -1.66 -1.91 -18.88
N TRP A 142 -2.27 -0.75 -19.03
CA TRP A 142 -3.11 -0.47 -20.18
C TRP A 142 -2.30 0.21 -21.28
N ASN A 143 -2.15 -0.46 -22.42
CA ASN A 143 -1.62 0.20 -23.61
C ASN A 143 -2.69 1.11 -24.22
N VAL A 144 -2.74 2.37 -23.80
CA VAL A 144 -3.74 3.35 -24.27
C VAL A 144 -3.59 3.73 -25.76
N LYS A 145 -2.54 3.28 -26.45
CA LYS A 145 -2.47 3.32 -27.91
C LYS A 145 -3.47 2.35 -28.55
N ASN A 146 -3.89 1.31 -27.81
CA ASN A 146 -4.98 0.45 -28.23
C ASN A 146 -6.32 1.16 -27.95
N PRO A 147 -7.21 1.32 -28.96
CA PRO A 147 -8.46 2.05 -28.83
C PRO A 147 -9.37 1.53 -27.72
N LEU A 148 -9.39 0.19 -27.47
CA LEU A 148 -10.19 -0.42 -26.42
C LEU A 148 -9.73 0.03 -25.03
N PHE A 149 -8.43 -0.04 -24.75
CA PHE A 149 -7.89 0.40 -23.46
C PHE A 149 -8.03 1.91 -23.25
N ASN A 150 -7.95 2.70 -24.33
CA ASN A 150 -8.19 4.14 -24.26
C ASN A 150 -9.67 4.42 -23.92
N LEU A 151 -10.61 3.67 -24.47
CA LEU A 151 -12.04 3.81 -24.14
C LEU A 151 -12.28 3.45 -22.65
N VAL A 152 -11.69 2.37 -22.16
CA VAL A 152 -11.79 1.96 -20.75
C VAL A 152 -11.18 3.03 -19.84
N TYR A 153 -10.02 3.58 -20.18
CA TYR A 153 -9.40 4.67 -19.44
C TYR A 153 -10.30 5.91 -19.36
N LYS A 154 -10.83 6.37 -20.50
CA LYS A 154 -11.76 7.51 -20.54
C LYS A 154 -13.03 7.24 -19.72
N TYR A 155 -13.58 6.03 -19.78
CA TYR A 155 -14.71 5.62 -18.95
C TYR A 155 -14.42 5.80 -17.47
N TYR A 156 -13.27 5.29 -16.98
CA TYR A 156 -12.93 5.42 -15.57
C TYR A 156 -12.57 6.86 -15.16
N LYS A 157 -12.01 7.68 -16.05
CA LYS A 157 -11.82 9.13 -15.77
C LYS A 157 -13.17 9.87 -15.67
N THR A 158 -14.17 9.51 -16.50
CA THR A 158 -15.53 10.04 -16.36
C THR A 158 -16.16 9.60 -15.04
N LYS A 159 -15.97 8.32 -14.67
CA LYS A 159 -16.46 7.79 -13.39
C LYS A 159 -15.77 8.44 -12.19
N GLU A 160 -14.47 8.69 -12.25
CA GLU A 160 -13.72 9.44 -11.24
C GLU A 160 -14.36 10.81 -10.97
N ALA A 161 -14.67 11.54 -12.05
CA ALA A 161 -15.36 12.83 -11.95
C ALA A 161 -16.75 12.69 -11.27
N GLU A 162 -17.52 11.65 -11.61
CA GLU A 162 -18.80 11.36 -10.96
C GLU A 162 -18.64 11.04 -9.47
N TYR A 163 -17.61 10.24 -9.10
CA TYR A 163 -17.37 9.89 -7.70
C TYR A 163 -17.01 11.13 -6.86
N LEU A 164 -16.11 11.96 -7.37
CA LEU A 164 -15.72 13.22 -6.72
C LEU A 164 -16.90 14.18 -6.56
N GLY A 165 -17.75 14.28 -7.58
CA GLY A 165 -18.91 15.19 -7.58
C GLY A 165 -20.08 14.72 -6.70
N HIS A 166 -20.09 13.47 -6.21
CA HIS A 166 -21.19 12.92 -5.41
C HIS A 166 -20.77 12.38 -4.05
N ALA A 167 -19.47 12.28 -3.77
CA ALA A 167 -18.99 11.84 -2.47
C ALA A 167 -19.37 12.84 -1.38
N ASP A 168 -19.75 12.33 -0.21
CA ASP A 168 -19.94 13.15 0.99
C ASP A 168 -18.61 13.33 1.75
N TYR A 169 -17.64 12.47 1.49
CA TYR A 169 -16.29 12.53 2.04
C TYR A 169 -15.30 11.78 1.15
N ILE A 170 -14.08 12.29 1.05
CA ILE A 170 -13.01 11.71 0.22
C ILE A 170 -11.76 11.47 1.07
N ILE A 171 -11.09 10.32 0.83
CA ILE A 171 -9.76 10.05 1.36
C ILE A 171 -8.74 10.05 0.22
N SER A 172 -7.68 10.83 0.41
CA SER A 172 -6.44 10.75 -0.36
C SER A 172 -5.37 10.01 0.44
N LEU A 173 -4.44 9.33 -0.23
CA LEU A 173 -3.31 8.69 0.45
C LEU A 173 -2.17 9.68 0.76
N THR A 174 -2.11 10.79 0.05
CA THR A 174 -0.99 11.73 0.10
C THR A 174 -1.49 13.17 0.02
N GLU A 175 -0.76 14.10 0.62
CA GLU A 175 -1.03 15.54 0.48
C GLU A 175 -0.73 15.98 -0.98
N ALA A 176 0.31 15.43 -1.61
CA ALA A 176 0.60 15.65 -3.02
C ALA A 176 -0.57 15.24 -3.92
N GLY A 177 -1.17 14.06 -3.68
CA GLY A 177 -2.36 13.59 -4.40
C GLY A 177 -3.60 14.45 -4.13
N LYS A 178 -3.82 14.90 -2.90
CA LYS A 178 -4.90 15.83 -2.55
C LYS A 178 -4.72 17.17 -3.28
N LYS A 179 -3.52 17.71 -3.29
CA LYS A 179 -3.19 18.95 -4.00
C LYS A 179 -3.42 18.81 -5.50
N GLU A 180 -2.96 17.72 -6.10
CA GLU A 180 -3.20 17.43 -7.52
C GLU A 180 -4.70 17.33 -7.84
N MET A 181 -5.45 16.55 -7.04
CA MET A 181 -6.89 16.37 -7.20
C MET A 181 -7.66 17.70 -7.10
N SER A 182 -7.20 18.63 -6.25
CA SER A 182 -7.84 19.95 -6.10
C SER A 182 -7.75 20.83 -7.36
N THR A 183 -6.89 20.51 -8.32
CA THR A 183 -6.79 21.20 -9.61
C THR A 183 -7.76 20.67 -10.66
N TRP A 184 -8.44 19.55 -10.39
CA TRP A 184 -9.32 18.92 -11.35
C TRP A 184 -10.67 19.61 -11.43
N ALA A 185 -11.20 19.81 -12.63
CA ALA A 185 -12.48 20.49 -12.86
C ALA A 185 -13.69 19.80 -12.17
N SER A 186 -13.56 18.51 -11.82
CA SER A 186 -14.58 17.73 -11.10
C SER A 186 -14.46 17.81 -9.57
N PHE A 187 -13.41 18.44 -9.06
CA PHE A 187 -13.23 18.59 -7.62
C PHE A 187 -14.25 19.55 -7.03
N GLN A 188 -14.81 19.20 -5.89
CA GLN A 188 -15.80 20.02 -5.19
C GLN A 188 -15.18 20.54 -3.89
N GLU A 189 -14.96 21.84 -3.78
CA GLU A 189 -14.34 22.48 -2.60
C GLU A 189 -15.11 22.26 -1.29
N ASN A 190 -16.43 22.09 -1.40
CA ASN A 190 -17.30 21.85 -0.24
C ASN A 190 -17.28 20.40 0.25
N VAL A 191 -16.68 19.46 -0.47
CA VAL A 191 -16.54 18.08 -0.03
C VAL A 191 -15.27 17.92 0.81
N PRO A 192 -15.39 17.47 2.08
CA PRO A 192 -14.23 17.28 2.93
C PRO A 192 -13.26 16.21 2.37
N VAL A 193 -11.96 16.50 2.41
CA VAL A 193 -10.89 15.58 2.01
C VAL A 193 -9.89 15.44 3.13
N SER A 194 -9.71 14.22 3.63
CA SER A 194 -8.62 13.88 4.56
C SER A 194 -7.52 13.10 3.87
N VAL A 195 -6.28 13.29 4.34
CA VAL A 195 -5.15 12.47 3.91
C VAL A 195 -4.90 11.40 4.97
N ILE A 196 -4.96 10.13 4.53
CA ILE A 196 -4.70 8.96 5.37
C ILE A 196 -3.76 8.04 4.59
N PRO A 197 -2.45 8.05 4.91
CA PRO A 197 -1.48 7.21 4.21
C PRO A 197 -1.68 5.73 4.51
N CYS A 198 -0.94 4.87 3.81
CA CYS A 198 -0.87 3.45 4.16
C CYS A 198 -0.09 3.29 5.47
N CYS A 199 -0.82 3.10 6.57
CA CYS A 199 -0.22 2.92 7.89
C CYS A 199 0.28 1.50 8.12
N ALA A 200 1.20 1.35 9.06
CA ALA A 200 1.79 0.10 9.47
C ALA A 200 1.36 -0.26 10.90
N ASP A 201 1.12 -1.54 11.14
CA ASP A 201 1.01 -2.09 12.49
C ASP A 201 2.39 -2.07 13.14
N MET A 202 2.63 -1.06 13.99
CA MET A 202 3.91 -0.89 14.65
C MET A 202 4.18 -1.93 15.74
N GLN A 203 3.18 -2.67 16.21
CA GLN A 203 3.41 -3.80 17.13
C GLN A 203 3.97 -4.98 16.35
N HIS A 204 3.41 -5.28 15.18
CA HIS A 204 3.90 -6.30 14.28
C HIS A 204 5.30 -5.94 13.72
N PHE A 205 5.48 -4.70 13.27
CA PHE A 205 6.76 -4.14 12.81
C PHE A 205 7.46 -3.40 13.95
N SER A 206 7.87 -4.15 14.97
CA SER A 206 8.51 -3.62 16.17
C SER A 206 9.99 -3.29 15.94
N LEU A 207 10.52 -2.38 16.78
CA LEU A 207 11.96 -2.06 16.79
C LEU A 207 12.80 -3.33 16.88
N THR A 208 13.94 -3.31 16.20
CA THR A 208 14.89 -4.41 16.19
C THR A 208 16.02 -4.12 17.19
N ASN A 209 16.30 -5.04 18.09
CA ASN A 209 17.50 -5.01 18.94
C ASN A 209 18.67 -5.78 18.29
N ASN A 210 19.87 -5.58 18.82
CA ASN A 210 21.10 -6.16 18.28
C ASN A 210 21.09 -7.70 18.29
N GLU A 211 20.48 -8.33 19.30
CA GLU A 211 20.37 -9.78 19.39
C GLU A 211 19.45 -10.34 18.31
N GLN A 212 18.28 -9.72 18.11
CA GLN A 212 17.35 -10.11 17.06
C GLN A 212 17.95 -9.93 15.66
N LYS A 213 18.72 -8.83 15.44
CA LYS A 213 19.42 -8.60 14.19
C LYS A 213 20.49 -9.67 13.94
N LYS A 214 21.29 -9.99 14.96
CA LYS A 214 22.31 -11.05 14.90
C LYS A 214 21.67 -12.38 14.54
N LYS A 215 20.60 -12.79 15.24
CA LYS A 215 19.88 -14.04 14.96
C LYS A 215 19.28 -14.07 13.54
N ALA A 216 18.71 -12.96 13.07
CA ALA A 216 18.18 -12.88 11.72
C ALA A 216 19.29 -13.06 10.66
N ARG A 217 20.48 -12.50 10.90
CA ARG A 217 21.65 -12.66 10.02
C ARG A 217 22.21 -14.08 10.05
N GLU A 218 22.31 -14.70 11.20
CA GLU A 218 22.74 -16.10 11.35
C GLU A 218 21.82 -17.05 10.56
N ASN A 219 20.50 -16.86 10.63
CA ASN A 219 19.52 -17.65 9.88
C ASN A 219 19.64 -17.47 8.35
N LEU A 220 20.21 -16.37 7.89
CA LEU A 220 20.42 -16.03 6.47
C LEU A 220 21.89 -16.22 6.03
N GLU A 221 22.73 -16.81 6.90
CA GLU A 221 24.17 -17.00 6.66
C GLU A 221 24.93 -15.72 6.35
N ILE A 222 24.51 -14.58 6.95
CA ILE A 222 25.12 -13.26 6.79
C ILE A 222 26.08 -13.02 7.95
N LYS A 223 27.32 -12.64 7.65
CA LYS A 223 28.31 -12.23 8.69
C LYS A 223 27.92 -10.88 9.28
N ASN A 224 28.08 -10.72 10.59
CA ASN A 224 27.64 -9.50 11.30
C ASN A 224 28.32 -8.21 10.80
N ALA A 225 29.56 -8.28 10.33
CA ALA A 225 30.29 -7.12 9.81
C ALA A 225 29.89 -6.70 8.38
N GLN A 226 29.06 -7.51 7.67
CA GLN A 226 28.63 -7.17 6.31
C GLN A 226 27.55 -6.09 6.32
N LEU A 227 27.63 -5.15 5.38
CA LEU A 227 26.55 -4.21 5.11
C LEU A 227 25.40 -4.99 4.41
N VAL A 228 24.19 -4.88 4.92
CA VAL A 228 23.01 -5.53 4.37
C VAL A 228 22.02 -4.49 3.87
N LEU A 229 21.90 -4.39 2.56
CA LEU A 229 20.78 -3.69 1.93
C LEU A 229 19.61 -4.64 1.80
N SER A 230 18.38 -4.14 1.91
CA SER A 230 17.19 -4.97 1.69
C SER A 230 16.19 -4.31 0.76
N TYR A 231 15.36 -5.15 0.14
CA TYR A 231 14.16 -4.75 -0.58
C TYR A 231 13.00 -5.64 -0.15
N LEU A 232 11.82 -5.04 0.07
CA LEU A 232 10.60 -5.73 0.46
C LEU A 232 9.50 -5.55 -0.60
N GLY A 233 8.94 -6.64 -1.10
CA GLY A 233 7.80 -6.66 -2.02
C GLY A 233 8.10 -7.19 -3.42
N SER A 234 7.13 -7.13 -4.33
CA SER A 234 7.32 -7.55 -5.74
C SER A 234 8.22 -6.58 -6.48
N VAL A 235 8.96 -7.06 -7.49
CA VAL A 235 9.77 -6.25 -8.39
C VAL A 235 9.14 -6.20 -9.79
N GLY A 236 9.56 -5.25 -10.61
CA GLY A 236 9.01 -5.01 -11.95
C GLY A 236 7.82 -4.06 -11.93
N THR A 237 7.27 -3.73 -13.09
CA THR A 237 6.21 -2.75 -13.36
C THR A 237 6.49 -1.36 -12.79
N TRP A 238 6.36 -1.20 -11.47
CA TRP A 238 6.54 0.06 -10.74
C TRP A 238 7.86 0.14 -9.98
N TYR A 239 8.40 -1.03 -9.61
CA TYR A 239 9.58 -1.13 -8.76
C TYR A 239 10.80 -1.38 -9.63
N MET A 240 11.71 -0.45 -9.62
CA MET A 240 12.83 -0.28 -10.54
C MET A 240 13.98 -1.23 -10.16
N LEU A 241 13.83 -2.53 -10.53
CA LEU A 241 14.81 -3.56 -10.19
C LEU A 241 16.19 -3.25 -10.74
N GLU A 242 16.27 -2.82 -12.00
CA GLU A 242 17.55 -2.53 -12.66
C GLU A 242 18.30 -1.41 -11.92
N GLU A 243 17.61 -0.32 -11.58
CA GLU A 243 18.19 0.81 -10.85
C GLU A 243 18.63 0.41 -9.43
N MET A 244 17.86 -0.45 -8.74
CA MET A 244 18.27 -0.99 -7.44
C MET A 244 19.55 -1.83 -7.55
N LEU A 245 19.69 -2.63 -8.61
CA LEU A 245 20.89 -3.43 -8.85
C LEU A 245 22.08 -2.57 -9.29
N LEU A 246 21.87 -1.54 -10.11
CA LEU A 246 22.89 -0.55 -10.47
C LEU A 246 23.39 0.22 -9.24
N PHE A 247 22.48 0.65 -8.38
CA PHE A 247 22.83 1.24 -7.10
C PHE A 247 23.65 0.27 -6.23
N PHE A 248 23.23 -1.00 -6.14
CA PHE A 248 23.99 -2.00 -5.40
C PHE A 248 25.39 -2.22 -5.99
N LYS A 249 25.55 -2.17 -7.30
CA LYS A 249 26.85 -2.20 -7.98
C LYS A 249 27.75 -1.05 -7.53
N GLU A 250 27.21 0.14 -7.35
CA GLU A 250 27.94 1.28 -6.80
C GLU A 250 28.31 1.07 -5.32
N VAL A 251 27.39 0.54 -4.52
CA VAL A 251 27.65 0.16 -3.11
C VAL A 251 28.83 -0.82 -3.01
N LYS A 252 28.91 -1.81 -3.90
CA LYS A 252 29.99 -2.81 -3.90
C LYS A 252 31.37 -2.23 -4.12
N LYS A 253 31.51 -1.06 -4.76
CA LYS A 253 32.81 -0.39 -4.91
C LYS A 253 33.42 0.03 -3.57
N LYS A 254 32.57 0.48 -2.62
CA LYS A 254 32.98 0.95 -1.28
C LYS A 254 32.83 -0.15 -0.20
N TYR A 255 31.87 -1.05 -0.38
CA TYR A 255 31.55 -2.14 0.54
C TYR A 255 31.61 -3.51 -0.19
N PRO A 256 32.82 -4.05 -0.45
CA PRO A 256 32.98 -5.26 -1.26
C PRO A 256 32.21 -6.49 -0.75
N ASP A 257 32.03 -6.59 0.57
CA ASP A 257 31.35 -7.71 1.22
C ASP A 257 29.85 -7.45 1.46
N ALA A 258 29.30 -6.34 0.95
CA ALA A 258 27.87 -6.05 1.10
C ALA A 258 26.97 -7.13 0.53
N LYS A 259 25.80 -7.34 1.15
CA LYS A 259 24.74 -8.26 0.70
C LYS A 259 23.48 -7.49 0.35
N PHE A 260 22.73 -8.03 -0.62
CA PHE A 260 21.40 -7.51 -0.93
C PHE A 260 20.34 -8.58 -0.68
N LEU A 261 19.48 -8.33 0.30
CA LEU A 261 18.39 -9.20 0.71
C LEU A 261 17.09 -8.78 0.00
N PHE A 262 16.58 -9.62 -0.89
CA PHE A 262 15.25 -9.49 -1.49
C PHE A 262 14.25 -10.37 -0.73
N ILE A 263 13.24 -9.73 -0.13
CA ILE A 263 12.09 -10.41 0.47
C ILE A 263 10.91 -10.23 -0.50
N THR A 264 10.69 -11.21 -1.39
CA THR A 264 9.79 -11.03 -2.54
C THR A 264 9.11 -12.34 -2.95
N HIS A 265 7.87 -12.23 -3.45
CA HIS A 265 7.18 -13.33 -4.13
C HIS A 265 7.44 -13.35 -5.67
N THR A 266 8.21 -12.40 -6.18
CA THR A 266 8.62 -12.42 -7.60
C THR A 266 9.47 -13.65 -7.88
N PRO A 267 9.25 -14.35 -9.00
CA PRO A 267 10.07 -15.51 -9.35
C PRO A 267 11.56 -15.18 -9.36
N ARG A 268 12.35 -15.97 -8.62
CA ARG A 268 13.79 -15.79 -8.48
C ARG A 268 14.50 -15.65 -9.84
N GLN A 269 14.08 -16.45 -10.82
CA GLN A 269 14.67 -16.43 -12.17
C GLN A 269 14.67 -15.03 -12.80
N MET A 270 13.63 -14.23 -12.58
CA MET A 270 13.55 -12.86 -13.09
C MET A 270 14.66 -11.97 -12.49
N ILE A 271 14.93 -12.10 -11.21
CA ILE A 271 15.98 -11.34 -10.52
C ILE A 271 17.36 -11.83 -10.95
N ASP A 272 17.57 -13.16 -11.01
CA ASP A 272 18.83 -13.78 -11.43
C ASP A 272 19.22 -13.36 -12.86
N GLN A 273 18.24 -13.22 -13.78
CA GLN A 273 18.49 -12.72 -15.13
C GLN A 273 19.06 -11.29 -15.15
N HIS A 274 18.52 -10.39 -14.35
CA HIS A 274 19.02 -9.01 -14.25
C HIS A 274 20.40 -8.95 -13.56
N ILE A 275 20.62 -9.79 -12.53
CA ILE A 275 21.93 -9.92 -11.87
C ILE A 275 23.00 -10.33 -12.89
N ALA A 276 22.71 -11.33 -13.72
CA ALA A 276 23.63 -11.79 -14.76
C ALA A 276 23.89 -10.73 -15.85
N GLN A 277 22.82 -10.04 -16.32
CA GLN A 277 22.94 -8.97 -17.32
C GLN A 277 23.84 -7.81 -16.85
N LEU A 278 23.84 -7.49 -15.57
CA LEU A 278 24.65 -6.43 -14.98
C LEU A 278 26.05 -6.90 -14.52
N ASN A 279 26.39 -8.18 -14.77
CA ASN A 279 27.64 -8.82 -14.34
C ASN A 279 27.88 -8.66 -12.83
N LEU A 280 26.83 -8.91 -12.02
CA LEU A 280 26.90 -8.93 -10.56
C LEU A 280 27.09 -10.38 -10.06
N GLU A 281 27.74 -10.53 -8.90
CA GLU A 281 28.03 -11.84 -8.33
C GLU A 281 26.81 -12.43 -7.61
N PRO A 282 26.24 -13.57 -8.04
CA PRO A 282 25.04 -14.15 -7.44
C PRO A 282 25.15 -14.42 -5.93
N LYS A 283 26.37 -14.70 -5.44
CA LYS A 283 26.64 -14.91 -4.01
C LYS A 283 26.37 -13.70 -3.12
N ASP A 284 26.25 -12.50 -3.70
CA ASP A 284 25.98 -11.26 -2.97
C ASP A 284 24.49 -11.03 -2.74
N PHE A 285 23.64 -11.88 -3.34
CA PHE A 285 22.18 -11.76 -3.27
C PHE A 285 21.55 -12.89 -2.47
N ILE A 286 20.68 -12.50 -1.55
CA ILE A 286 19.81 -13.41 -0.79
C ILE A 286 18.39 -13.12 -1.24
N ILE A 287 17.75 -14.10 -1.89
CA ILE A 287 16.39 -13.96 -2.44
C ILE A 287 15.51 -14.97 -1.72
N THR A 288 14.53 -14.46 -0.95
CA THR A 288 13.63 -15.29 -0.15
C THR A 288 12.19 -14.84 -0.28
N GLN A 289 11.26 -15.78 -0.02
CA GLN A 289 9.84 -15.50 0.10
C GLN A 289 9.45 -15.54 1.58
N ALA A 290 8.42 -14.79 1.94
CA ALA A 290 7.90 -14.78 3.30
C ALA A 290 6.39 -14.56 3.32
N ALA A 291 5.69 -15.27 4.18
CA ALA A 291 4.35 -14.88 4.59
C ALA A 291 4.41 -13.59 5.41
N ARG A 292 3.31 -12.79 5.43
CA ARG A 292 3.29 -11.51 6.13
C ARG A 292 3.84 -11.58 7.56
N LYS A 293 3.48 -12.62 8.32
CA LYS A 293 3.92 -12.83 9.70
C LYS A 293 5.44 -13.02 9.86
N GLU A 294 6.13 -13.45 8.80
CA GLU A 294 7.56 -13.75 8.79
C GLU A 294 8.42 -12.57 8.36
N VAL A 295 7.82 -11.61 7.61
CA VAL A 295 8.52 -10.43 7.06
C VAL A 295 9.32 -9.67 8.12
N PRO A 296 8.78 -9.34 9.33
CA PRO A 296 9.55 -8.62 10.33
C PRO A 296 10.81 -9.38 10.76
N GLY A 297 10.73 -10.72 10.85
CA GLY A 297 11.87 -11.57 11.22
C GLY A 297 13.03 -11.50 10.22
N LEU A 298 12.71 -11.46 8.93
CA LEU A 298 13.73 -11.40 7.87
C LEU A 298 14.32 -10.00 7.72
N ILE A 299 13.47 -8.97 7.73
CA ILE A 299 13.93 -7.59 7.49
C ILE A 299 14.81 -7.05 8.63
N LYS A 300 14.74 -7.65 9.83
CA LYS A 300 15.66 -7.38 10.96
C LYS A 300 17.13 -7.57 10.61
N ALA A 301 17.46 -8.39 9.60
CA ALA A 301 18.84 -8.56 9.13
C ALA A 301 19.43 -7.31 8.47
N SER A 302 18.59 -6.37 8.05
CA SER A 302 18.94 -5.20 7.23
C SER A 302 19.59 -4.09 8.02
N ASP A 303 20.48 -3.35 7.35
CA ASP A 303 21.01 -2.08 7.81
C ASP A 303 20.28 -0.90 7.18
N ILE A 304 19.96 -1.03 5.89
CA ILE A 304 19.27 0.00 5.09
C ILE A 304 18.28 -0.71 4.17
N ASN A 305 17.09 -0.14 4.01
CA ASN A 305 16.14 -0.63 3.01
C ASN A 305 16.14 0.29 1.79
N ILE A 306 16.05 -0.31 0.60
CA ILE A 306 15.98 0.39 -0.67
C ILE A 306 14.59 0.23 -1.25
N SER A 307 14.01 1.31 -1.79
CA SER A 307 12.72 1.22 -2.48
C SER A 307 12.63 2.27 -3.59
N PHE A 308 13.03 1.89 -4.81
CA PHE A 308 12.92 2.75 -5.97
C PHE A 308 11.62 2.47 -6.73
N ILE A 309 10.85 3.52 -6.92
CA ILE A 309 9.53 3.46 -7.56
C ILE A 309 9.53 4.43 -8.74
N LYS A 310 9.07 3.95 -9.90
CA LYS A 310 9.03 4.73 -11.13
C LYS A 310 8.23 6.03 -10.91
N PRO A 311 8.86 7.21 -11.08
CA PRO A 311 8.23 8.50 -10.82
C PRO A 311 7.32 8.90 -12.00
N VAL A 312 6.11 8.34 -12.04
CA VAL A 312 5.09 8.64 -13.04
C VAL A 312 3.91 9.35 -12.39
N TYR A 313 3.05 9.98 -13.21
CA TYR A 313 1.93 10.80 -12.74
C TYR A 313 1.07 10.10 -11.66
N SER A 314 0.70 8.86 -11.89
CA SER A 314 -0.13 8.12 -10.92
C SER A 314 0.53 7.95 -9.54
N LYS A 315 1.85 8.04 -9.46
CA LYS A 315 2.59 7.84 -8.20
C LYS A 315 2.60 9.08 -7.29
N ILE A 316 2.14 10.25 -7.77
CA ILE A 316 1.87 11.42 -6.93
C ILE A 316 0.88 11.07 -5.79
N SER A 317 -0.07 10.19 -6.06
CA SER A 317 -1.09 9.75 -5.08
C SER A 317 -0.76 8.43 -4.38
N SER A 318 0.48 7.96 -4.46
CA SER A 318 0.88 6.65 -3.89
C SER A 318 1.54 6.80 -2.53
N SER A 319 1.08 5.99 -1.57
CA SER A 319 1.71 5.82 -0.26
C SER A 319 2.20 4.37 -0.14
N PRO A 320 3.51 4.10 -0.28
CA PRO A 320 4.03 2.74 -0.24
C PRO A 320 3.94 2.14 1.17
N THR A 321 3.11 1.12 1.37
CA THR A 321 2.92 0.44 2.67
C THR A 321 4.25 -0.02 3.27
N LYS A 322 5.13 -0.59 2.45
CA LYS A 322 6.46 -1.07 2.88
C LYS A 322 7.34 0.01 3.51
N LEU A 323 7.19 1.27 3.10
CA LEU A 323 7.97 2.38 3.66
C LEU A 323 7.61 2.58 5.14
N GLY A 324 6.32 2.65 5.45
CA GLY A 324 5.83 2.74 6.83
C GLY A 324 6.25 1.53 7.68
N GLU A 325 6.18 0.32 7.11
CA GLU A 325 6.58 -0.92 7.78
C GLU A 325 8.07 -0.91 8.15
N VAL A 326 8.94 -0.55 7.23
CA VAL A 326 10.40 -0.51 7.43
C VAL A 326 10.83 0.59 8.40
N LEU A 327 10.30 1.79 8.22
CA LEU A 327 10.59 2.93 9.11
C LEU A 327 10.07 2.69 10.54
N SER A 328 8.97 1.95 10.69
CA SER A 328 8.46 1.52 12.00
C SER A 328 9.45 0.64 12.76
N MET A 329 10.28 -0.13 12.05
CA MET A 329 11.34 -0.95 12.64
C MET A 329 12.63 -0.16 12.92
N GLY A 330 12.65 1.13 12.63
CA GLY A 330 13.82 2.00 12.82
C GLY A 330 14.94 1.76 11.80
N ILE A 331 14.62 1.18 10.64
CA ILE A 331 15.59 0.93 9.56
C ILE A 331 15.58 2.13 8.63
N PRO A 332 16.72 2.80 8.41
CA PRO A 332 16.82 3.91 7.47
C PRO A 332 16.61 3.44 6.02
N VAL A 333 16.18 4.36 5.17
CA VAL A 333 15.80 4.04 3.79
C VAL A 333 16.58 4.84 2.76
N ILE A 334 16.76 4.28 1.55
CA ILE A 334 17.14 5.01 0.35
C ILE A 334 15.99 4.88 -0.64
N VAL A 335 15.40 6.01 -0.99
CA VAL A 335 14.20 6.13 -1.81
C VAL A 335 14.42 7.15 -2.92
N ASN A 336 13.45 7.37 -3.79
CA ASN A 336 13.54 8.41 -4.81
C ASN A 336 12.37 9.40 -4.75
N VAL A 337 12.57 10.58 -5.34
CA VAL A 337 11.55 11.61 -5.55
C VAL A 337 10.41 11.17 -6.47
N GLY A 338 9.31 11.91 -6.49
CA GLY A 338 8.17 11.72 -7.40
C GLY A 338 7.19 10.62 -6.98
N VAL A 339 7.19 10.23 -5.72
CA VAL A 339 6.31 9.21 -5.13
C VAL A 339 5.56 9.78 -3.93
N GLY A 340 4.36 10.28 -4.16
CA GLY A 340 3.52 10.88 -3.11
C GLY A 340 4.29 11.80 -2.18
N ASP A 341 4.14 11.58 -0.86
CA ASP A 341 4.80 12.37 0.18
C ASP A 341 6.09 11.70 0.73
N VAL A 342 6.68 10.75 -0.04
CA VAL A 342 7.85 9.96 0.41
C VAL A 342 9.05 10.85 0.71
N GLU A 343 9.40 11.76 -0.20
CA GLU A 343 10.51 12.68 -0.05
C GLU A 343 10.36 13.55 1.21
N GLU A 344 9.21 14.21 1.35
CA GLU A 344 8.92 15.06 2.50
C GLU A 344 8.98 14.26 3.82
N THR A 345 8.39 13.08 3.84
CA THR A 345 8.37 12.23 5.04
C THR A 345 9.77 11.78 5.45
N VAL A 346 10.57 11.31 4.49
CA VAL A 346 11.93 10.81 4.78
C VAL A 346 12.85 11.94 5.23
N ASN A 347 12.74 13.11 4.61
CA ASN A 347 13.54 14.29 4.97
C ASN A 347 13.13 14.84 6.35
N ASN A 348 11.82 15.03 6.60
CA ASN A 348 11.33 15.54 7.89
C ASN A 348 11.62 14.59 9.06
N ALA A 349 11.57 13.29 8.81
CA ALA A 349 11.94 12.29 9.81
C ALA A 349 13.44 12.09 9.95
N ASN A 350 14.25 12.72 9.09
CA ASN A 350 15.69 12.45 8.98
C ASN A 350 15.96 10.94 8.91
N ALA A 351 15.16 10.19 8.14
CA ALA A 351 15.09 8.73 8.20
C ALA A 351 15.75 8.03 7.00
N GLY A 352 16.43 8.77 6.12
CA GLY A 352 16.99 8.16 4.93
C GLY A 352 17.71 9.15 4.01
N TYR A 353 17.95 8.69 2.79
CA TYR A 353 18.45 9.47 1.66
C TYR A 353 17.43 9.42 0.51
N VAL A 354 17.21 10.54 -0.16
CA VAL A 354 16.28 10.65 -1.28
C VAL A 354 17.06 10.93 -2.57
N LEU A 355 17.00 9.99 -3.52
CA LEU A 355 17.58 10.14 -4.86
C LEU A 355 16.71 11.10 -5.69
N HIS A 356 17.36 12.04 -6.38
CA HIS A 356 16.69 12.97 -7.29
C HIS A 356 16.69 12.47 -8.73
N ASP A 357 17.69 11.70 -9.11
CA ASP A 357 17.74 10.95 -10.37
C ASP A 357 18.45 9.59 -10.17
N PHE A 358 18.60 8.80 -11.22
CA PHE A 358 19.25 7.49 -11.16
C PHE A 358 20.59 7.48 -11.88
N LYS A 359 21.30 8.63 -11.88
CA LYS A 359 22.63 8.76 -12.46
C LYS A 359 23.71 8.30 -11.48
N GLU A 360 24.89 8.01 -12.04
CA GLU A 360 26.04 7.53 -11.27
C GLU A 360 26.44 8.49 -10.15
N GLU A 361 26.34 9.80 -10.37
CA GLU A 361 26.71 10.82 -9.38
C GLU A 361 25.77 10.78 -8.16
N ASP A 362 24.42 10.67 -8.40
CA ASP A 362 23.45 10.60 -7.30
C ASP A 362 23.59 9.29 -6.53
N PHE A 363 23.92 8.18 -7.23
CA PHE A 363 24.24 6.92 -6.58
C PHE A 363 25.50 7.03 -5.69
N LYS A 364 26.56 7.70 -6.14
CA LYS A 364 27.75 7.95 -5.33
C LYS A 364 27.43 8.77 -4.09
N ASN A 365 26.66 9.83 -4.24
CA ASN A 365 26.23 10.66 -3.11
C ASN A 365 25.42 9.84 -2.08
N ALA A 366 24.53 8.99 -2.55
CA ALA A 366 23.77 8.10 -1.68
C ALA A 366 24.66 7.06 -0.97
N VAL A 367 25.67 6.51 -1.65
CA VAL A 367 26.67 5.60 -1.04
C VAL A 367 27.50 6.34 0.00
N ASP A 368 27.87 7.59 -0.24
CA ASP A 368 28.62 8.41 0.71
C ASP A 368 27.78 8.81 1.94
N ALA A 369 26.46 8.83 1.83
CA ALA A 369 25.55 9.04 2.95
C ALA A 369 25.39 7.80 3.85
N ILE A 370 25.74 6.58 3.40
CA ILE A 370 25.55 5.34 4.16
C ILE A 370 26.14 5.42 5.58
N PRO A 371 27.37 5.89 5.82
CA PRO A 371 27.91 5.95 7.18
C PRO A 371 27.06 6.78 8.14
N SER A 372 26.48 7.89 7.67
CA SER A 372 25.59 8.72 8.49
C SER A 372 24.23 8.05 8.74
N LEU A 373 23.72 7.30 7.77
CA LEU A 373 22.48 6.53 7.92
C LEU A 373 22.63 5.42 8.97
N LEU A 374 23.78 4.75 9.00
CA LEU A 374 24.07 3.68 9.97
C LEU A 374 24.24 4.18 11.42
N GLN A 375 24.50 5.48 11.61
CA GLN A 375 24.60 6.10 12.94
C GLN A 375 23.25 6.53 13.52
N LYS A 376 22.19 6.53 12.71
CA LYS A 376 20.86 6.94 13.17
C LYS A 376 20.32 5.95 14.21
N GLN A 377 19.69 6.49 15.26
CA GLN A 377 19.09 5.67 16.29
C GLN A 377 17.74 5.14 15.80
N PRO A 378 17.51 3.80 15.81
CA PRO A 378 16.25 3.20 15.36
C PRO A 378 15.01 3.77 16.05
N ALA A 379 15.12 4.08 17.34
CA ALA A 379 14.01 4.66 18.12
C ALA A 379 13.61 6.06 17.63
N ASP A 380 14.58 6.88 17.20
CA ASP A 380 14.34 8.24 16.69
C ASP A 380 13.62 8.19 15.34
N ILE A 381 14.07 7.30 14.43
CA ILE A 381 13.40 7.08 13.14
C ILE A 381 11.94 6.69 13.37
N ARG A 382 11.69 5.67 14.21
CA ARG A 382 10.33 5.20 14.51
C ARG A 382 9.48 6.30 15.10
N LYS A 383 9.97 7.03 16.11
CA LYS A 383 9.25 8.12 16.76
C LYS A 383 8.89 9.24 15.78
N ALA A 384 9.78 9.58 14.86
CA ALA A 384 9.54 10.62 13.86
C ALA A 384 8.42 10.27 12.88
N VAL A 385 8.23 8.98 12.56
CA VAL A 385 7.20 8.52 11.61
C VAL A 385 5.92 8.00 12.27
N GLU A 386 5.88 7.87 13.60
CA GLU A 386 4.72 7.33 14.32
C GLU A 386 3.43 8.11 14.05
N ASN A 387 3.50 9.44 14.04
CA ASN A 387 2.35 10.31 13.76
C ASN A 387 1.92 10.31 12.28
N VAL A 388 2.71 9.70 11.39
CA VAL A 388 2.37 9.58 9.96
C VAL A 388 1.89 8.17 9.65
N TYR A 389 2.64 7.16 10.10
CA TYR A 389 2.46 5.78 9.64
C TYR A 389 1.92 4.80 10.69
N SER A 390 1.65 5.19 11.95
CA SER A 390 1.07 4.23 12.87
C SER A 390 -0.38 3.89 12.52
N LEU A 391 -0.75 2.62 12.66
CA LEU A 391 -2.12 2.14 12.45
C LEU A 391 -3.11 2.88 13.36
N GLU A 392 -2.73 3.12 14.62
CA GLU A 392 -3.52 3.87 15.59
C GLU A 392 -3.85 5.27 15.08
N ARG A 393 -2.85 5.96 14.51
CA ARG A 393 -3.06 7.28 13.89
C ARG A 393 -4.02 7.19 12.72
N GLY A 394 -3.86 6.19 11.85
CA GLY A 394 -4.76 5.94 10.72
C GLY A 394 -6.20 5.71 11.17
N ILE A 395 -6.41 4.88 12.20
CA ILE A 395 -7.73 4.63 12.80
C ILE A 395 -8.34 5.94 13.33
N GLN A 396 -7.59 6.78 14.04
CA GLN A 396 -8.08 8.06 14.56
C GLN A 396 -8.46 9.04 13.43
N LEU A 397 -7.71 9.05 12.34
CA LEU A 397 -8.03 9.88 11.16
C LEU A 397 -9.33 9.41 10.49
N TYR A 398 -9.51 8.10 10.28
CA TYR A 398 -10.79 7.57 9.78
C TYR A 398 -11.95 7.84 10.73
N ARG A 399 -11.75 7.66 12.04
CA ARG A 399 -12.76 7.99 13.04
C ARG A 399 -13.19 9.46 12.97
N LYS A 400 -12.23 10.39 12.86
CA LYS A 400 -12.53 11.82 12.69
C LYS A 400 -13.32 12.08 11.41
N SER A 401 -12.93 11.44 10.30
CA SER A 401 -13.62 11.54 9.01
C SER A 401 -15.06 11.00 9.10
N TYR A 402 -15.27 9.89 9.80
CA TYR A 402 -16.60 9.33 10.05
C TYR A 402 -17.46 10.23 10.95
N GLN A 403 -16.89 10.80 11.99
CA GLN A 403 -17.61 11.75 12.83
C GLN A 403 -18.08 12.97 12.01
N GLN A 404 -17.23 13.47 11.12
CA GLN A 404 -17.54 14.63 10.30
C GLN A 404 -18.61 14.33 9.24
N ILE A 405 -18.68 13.14 8.65
CA ILE A 405 -19.70 12.78 7.67
C ILE A 405 -21.07 12.55 8.32
N PHE A 406 -21.11 12.23 9.62
CA PHE A 406 -22.35 12.01 10.39
C PHE A 406 -22.79 13.23 11.21
N SER A 407 -21.98 14.28 11.30
CA SER A 407 -22.39 15.58 11.83
C SER A 407 -23.25 16.36 10.82
#